data_377c5dbd93ca2658c02033694038d23d
#
_entry.id   377c5dbd93ca2658c02033694038d23d
#
_cell.length_a   1.000
_cell.length_b   1.000
_cell.length_c   1.000
_cell.angle_alpha   90.00
_cell.angle_beta   90.00
_cell.angle_gamma   90.00
#
_symmetry.space_group_name_H-M   'P 1'
#
loop_
_entity.id
_entity.type
_entity.pdbx_description
1 polymer ?
#
loop_
_entity_poly.entity_id
_entity_poly.type
_entity_poly.pdbx_seq_one_letter_code
_entity_poly.pdbx_strand_id
1 'polypeptide(L)'
;MTKQPKEILEKYFGFDSFRGKQEEIINRIVNERKHSIVIMPTGGGKSLCYQVPALCFSGGTIVLSPLIALMQDQVDALRKKNIPATFINSTVDKKDKESRLDAFISGKIKMLYVTPERFRKKDFVEKIKTAKINLLAVDEAHCISEWGHDFRPDYSRIGEFRELLGNPLTVASTATATPDVQKDIITKLHIDPTEIKIFHEGIERPSLRLEVDEVMDDKEKLQIITSVLNKYHGSGIIYFTLIKTLEDFSEQLKIKKFHHGIYHGKLQPQQRKRLQRDFISGKTELMLATNAFGMGIDKPDIRFVLHAEVPSSVESYYQEIGRAGRDGGDSLCLMIYNQQDLYTQMEFIKWSNPGAEYYDRLYFLLKSNLVEANSSGLEYLREQMSFKDRFDFRLETALGMLDRYGVTDGSIETKNLEIVSELPDELTDDEVLKSKLMNDNKKLLSVVEYIRKAKCRKIFISDYFGFLERKSCKNCDACDGKHLL
;
A
#
# COMPACT_ATOMS: atom_id res chain seq x y z
N MET A 1 -28.92 -8.97 -21.20
CA MET A 1 -28.42 -7.70 -21.79
C MET A 1 -27.37 -7.12 -20.86
N THR A 2 -26.19 -6.80 -21.35
CA THR A 2 -25.15 -6.13 -20.58
C THR A 2 -25.58 -4.68 -20.36
N LYS A 3 -25.61 -4.22 -19.12
CA LYS A 3 -25.95 -2.83 -18.81
C LYS A 3 -24.85 -1.91 -19.35
N GLN A 4 -25.23 -0.73 -19.86
CA GLN A 4 -24.27 0.22 -20.41
C GLN A 4 -23.41 0.81 -19.28
N PRO A 5 -22.09 0.89 -19.45
CA PRO A 5 -21.19 1.43 -18.41
C PRO A 5 -21.55 2.84 -17.96
N LYS A 6 -21.97 3.71 -18.89
CA LYS A 6 -22.35 5.08 -18.57
C LYS A 6 -23.59 5.18 -17.70
N GLU A 7 -24.62 4.35 -17.95
CA GLU A 7 -25.82 4.29 -17.12
C GLU A 7 -25.50 3.83 -15.69
N ILE A 8 -24.55 2.90 -15.55
CA ILE A 8 -24.06 2.45 -14.24
C ILE A 8 -23.33 3.59 -13.52
N LEU A 9 -22.48 4.34 -14.22
CA LEU A 9 -21.73 5.47 -13.67
C LEU A 9 -22.70 6.53 -13.13
N GLU A 10 -23.66 6.96 -13.93
CA GLU A 10 -24.66 7.94 -13.54
C GLU A 10 -25.53 7.47 -12.37
N LYS A 11 -26.06 6.26 -12.49
CA LYS A 11 -27.04 5.71 -11.52
C LYS A 11 -26.45 5.48 -10.15
N TYR A 12 -25.27 4.88 -10.07
CA TYR A 12 -24.69 4.43 -8.80
C TYR A 12 -23.60 5.34 -8.25
N PHE A 13 -22.87 6.03 -9.13
CA PHE A 13 -21.74 6.85 -8.72
C PHE A 13 -22.02 8.36 -8.82
N GLY A 14 -23.09 8.76 -9.54
CA GLY A 14 -23.50 10.15 -9.64
C GLY A 14 -22.56 11.01 -10.51
N PHE A 15 -21.86 10.39 -11.46
CA PHE A 15 -20.99 11.09 -12.41
C PHE A 15 -21.57 11.02 -13.81
N ASP A 16 -21.55 12.15 -14.55
CA ASP A 16 -22.09 12.26 -15.90
C ASP A 16 -21.10 11.76 -16.97
N SER A 17 -19.81 11.69 -16.64
CA SER A 17 -18.75 11.29 -17.56
C SER A 17 -17.59 10.59 -16.84
N PHE A 18 -16.90 9.74 -17.58
CA PHE A 18 -15.64 9.15 -17.15
C PHE A 18 -14.51 10.17 -17.22
N ARG A 19 -13.48 9.99 -16.36
CA ARG A 19 -12.28 10.82 -16.37
C ARG A 19 -11.12 10.10 -17.06
N GLY A 20 -10.28 10.85 -17.76
CA GLY A 20 -9.08 10.35 -18.40
C GLY A 20 -9.33 9.09 -19.23
N LYS A 21 -8.60 8.02 -18.97
CA LYS A 21 -8.72 6.75 -19.69
C LYS A 21 -9.78 5.78 -19.12
N GLN A 22 -10.55 6.19 -18.11
CA GLN A 22 -11.53 5.28 -17.47
C GLN A 22 -12.51 4.69 -18.48
N GLU A 23 -13.01 5.48 -19.44
CA GLU A 23 -13.96 5.01 -20.45
C GLU A 23 -13.33 3.94 -21.36
N GLU A 24 -12.10 4.17 -21.84
CA GLU A 24 -11.37 3.22 -22.68
C GLU A 24 -11.12 1.90 -21.91
N ILE A 25 -10.68 1.99 -20.65
CA ILE A 25 -10.44 0.83 -19.80
C ILE A 25 -11.72 0.04 -19.58
N ILE A 26 -12.79 0.70 -19.18
CA ILE A 26 -14.08 0.07 -18.88
C ILE A 26 -14.67 -0.57 -20.14
N ASN A 27 -14.61 0.09 -21.29
CA ASN A 27 -15.07 -0.46 -22.57
C ASN A 27 -14.27 -1.71 -22.97
N ARG A 28 -12.95 -1.70 -22.80
CA ARG A 28 -12.12 -2.89 -23.05
C ARG A 28 -12.57 -4.07 -22.19
N ILE A 29 -12.85 -3.83 -20.91
CA ILE A 29 -13.25 -4.88 -19.97
C ILE A 29 -14.67 -5.37 -20.30
N VAL A 30 -15.63 -4.46 -20.52
CA VAL A 30 -17.05 -4.80 -20.66
C VAL A 30 -17.37 -5.29 -22.06
N ASN A 31 -16.91 -4.60 -23.09
CA ASN A 31 -17.30 -4.84 -24.48
C ASN A 31 -16.34 -5.80 -25.19
N GLU A 32 -15.02 -5.59 -25.04
CA GLU A 32 -14.01 -6.43 -25.70
C GLU A 32 -13.69 -7.72 -24.92
N ARG A 33 -14.05 -7.78 -23.62
CA ARG A 33 -13.75 -8.93 -22.74
C ARG A 33 -12.27 -9.25 -22.64
N LYS A 34 -11.43 -8.21 -22.56
CA LYS A 34 -9.97 -8.35 -22.48
C LYS A 34 -9.40 -7.87 -21.16
N HIS A 35 -8.31 -8.50 -20.74
CA HIS A 35 -7.60 -8.17 -19.51
C HIS A 35 -6.96 -6.78 -19.55
N SER A 36 -6.82 -6.16 -18.37
CA SER A 36 -6.26 -4.82 -18.26
C SER A 36 -5.41 -4.65 -17.01
N ILE A 37 -4.26 -3.99 -17.15
CA ILE A 37 -3.51 -3.41 -16.03
C ILE A 37 -3.76 -1.91 -16.05
N VAL A 38 -4.12 -1.34 -14.89
CA VAL A 38 -4.49 0.06 -14.74
C VAL A 38 -3.52 0.73 -13.78
N ILE A 39 -2.66 1.59 -14.33
CA ILE A 39 -1.69 2.36 -13.56
C ILE A 39 -2.16 3.82 -13.53
N MET A 40 -2.71 4.22 -12.40
CA MET A 40 -3.29 5.55 -12.19
C MET A 40 -2.85 6.11 -10.84
N PRO A 41 -2.63 7.41 -10.70
CA PRO A 41 -2.29 8.02 -9.42
C PRO A 41 -3.36 7.77 -8.36
N THR A 42 -2.98 7.87 -7.10
CA THR A 42 -3.93 7.84 -5.99
C THR A 42 -4.95 8.97 -6.15
N GLY A 43 -6.25 8.66 -6.00
CA GLY A 43 -7.33 9.61 -6.27
C GLY A 43 -7.76 9.69 -7.74
N GLY A 44 -7.09 9.00 -8.67
CA GLY A 44 -7.45 8.93 -10.11
C GLY A 44 -8.71 8.11 -10.41
N GLY A 45 -9.33 7.48 -9.41
CA GLY A 45 -10.56 6.70 -9.59
C GLY A 45 -10.33 5.28 -10.10
N LYS A 46 -9.18 4.67 -9.79
CA LYS A 46 -8.86 3.26 -10.11
C LYS A 46 -9.98 2.28 -9.82
N SER A 47 -10.63 2.42 -8.66
CA SER A 47 -11.69 1.51 -8.24
C SER A 47 -12.90 1.49 -9.19
N LEU A 48 -13.21 2.61 -9.87
CA LEU A 48 -14.28 2.64 -10.88
C LEU A 48 -13.99 1.72 -12.07
N CYS A 49 -12.71 1.52 -12.41
CA CYS A 49 -12.29 0.66 -13.52
C CYS A 49 -12.63 -0.82 -13.32
N TYR A 50 -12.93 -1.25 -12.11
CA TYR A 50 -13.45 -2.60 -11.84
C TYR A 50 -14.86 -2.59 -11.24
N GLN A 51 -15.27 -1.55 -10.51
CA GLN A 51 -16.60 -1.47 -9.90
C GLN A 51 -17.70 -1.30 -10.93
N VAL A 52 -17.49 -0.46 -11.96
CA VAL A 52 -18.46 -0.28 -13.06
C VAL A 52 -18.58 -1.58 -13.88
N PRO A 53 -17.51 -2.21 -14.37
CA PRO A 53 -17.58 -3.52 -15.03
C PRO A 53 -18.25 -4.60 -14.16
N ALA A 54 -17.96 -4.64 -12.87
CA ALA A 54 -18.63 -5.57 -11.95
C ALA A 54 -20.14 -5.48 -12.02
N LEU A 55 -20.71 -4.28 -12.13
CA LEU A 55 -22.14 -4.04 -12.21
C LEU A 55 -22.75 -4.30 -13.60
N CYS A 56 -21.91 -4.27 -14.65
CA CYS A 56 -22.32 -4.60 -16.02
C CYS A 56 -22.49 -6.11 -16.23
N PHE A 57 -21.75 -6.93 -15.51
CA PHE A 57 -21.78 -8.40 -15.67
C PHE A 57 -22.90 -9.07 -14.86
N SER A 58 -23.30 -10.27 -15.26
CA SER A 58 -24.33 -11.04 -14.56
C SER A 58 -23.78 -11.79 -13.33
N GLY A 59 -22.55 -12.32 -13.41
CA GLY A 59 -21.90 -13.06 -12.32
C GLY A 59 -21.22 -12.17 -11.29
N GLY A 60 -20.63 -12.77 -10.27
CA GLY A 60 -19.93 -12.11 -9.18
C GLY A 60 -18.57 -11.54 -9.61
N THR A 61 -18.07 -10.65 -8.79
CA THR A 61 -16.71 -10.10 -8.88
C THR A 61 -15.97 -10.35 -7.58
N ILE A 62 -14.79 -10.96 -7.67
CA ILE A 62 -13.85 -11.05 -6.55
C ILE A 62 -12.89 -9.87 -6.65
N VAL A 63 -12.67 -9.19 -5.53
CA VAL A 63 -11.68 -8.11 -5.40
C VAL A 63 -10.63 -8.56 -4.40
N LEU A 64 -9.41 -8.79 -4.88
CA LEU A 64 -8.25 -9.05 -4.04
C LEU A 64 -7.67 -7.71 -3.59
N SER A 65 -7.55 -7.51 -2.27
CA SER A 65 -6.98 -6.30 -1.70
C SER A 65 -6.10 -6.66 -0.50
N PRO A 66 -4.92 -6.02 -0.33
CA PRO A 66 -3.99 -6.37 0.73
C PRO A 66 -4.37 -5.81 2.10
N LEU A 67 -5.34 -4.89 2.16
CA LEU A 67 -5.57 -4.03 3.30
C LEU A 67 -6.99 -4.13 3.84
N ILE A 68 -7.09 -4.66 5.05
CA ILE A 68 -8.36 -4.87 5.75
C ILE A 68 -9.15 -3.56 5.92
N ALA A 69 -8.47 -2.47 6.31
CA ALA A 69 -9.13 -1.18 6.51
C ALA A 69 -9.69 -0.62 5.20
N LEU A 70 -8.89 -0.68 4.13
CA LEU A 70 -9.31 -0.23 2.79
C LEU A 70 -10.51 -1.03 2.26
N MET A 71 -10.51 -2.36 2.47
CA MET A 71 -11.66 -3.19 2.12
C MET A 71 -12.94 -2.75 2.80
N GLN A 72 -12.88 -2.45 4.11
CA GLN A 72 -14.03 -2.00 4.88
C GLN A 72 -14.56 -0.69 4.34
N ASP A 73 -13.69 0.29 4.13
CA ASP A 73 -14.05 1.61 3.60
C ASP A 73 -14.67 1.50 2.20
N GLN A 74 -14.09 0.69 1.31
CA GLN A 74 -14.61 0.44 -0.04
C GLN A 74 -16.00 -0.21 0.01
N VAL A 75 -16.18 -1.25 0.83
CA VAL A 75 -17.47 -1.94 0.96
C VAL A 75 -18.53 -1.03 1.56
N ASP A 76 -18.18 -0.23 2.56
CA ASP A 76 -19.11 0.70 3.19
C ASP A 76 -19.53 1.81 2.20
N ALA A 77 -18.58 2.31 1.38
CA ALA A 77 -18.88 3.27 0.32
C ALA A 77 -19.83 2.68 -0.75
N LEU A 78 -19.62 1.43 -1.14
CA LEU A 78 -20.49 0.73 -2.09
C LEU A 78 -21.89 0.50 -1.52
N ARG A 79 -22.00 0.06 -0.26
CA ARG A 79 -23.29 -0.15 0.43
C ARG A 79 -24.09 1.13 0.54
N LYS A 80 -23.45 2.27 0.85
CA LYS A 80 -24.12 3.60 0.85
C LYS A 80 -24.71 3.97 -0.52
N LYS A 81 -24.18 3.39 -1.59
CA LYS A 81 -24.68 3.54 -2.98
C LYS A 81 -25.68 2.43 -3.38
N ASN A 82 -26.16 1.63 -2.42
CA ASN A 82 -27.02 0.47 -2.66
C ASN A 82 -26.40 -0.59 -3.59
N ILE A 83 -25.10 -0.73 -3.58
CA ILE A 83 -24.38 -1.78 -4.32
C ILE A 83 -24.11 -2.95 -3.36
N PRO A 84 -24.59 -4.17 -3.67
CA PRO A 84 -24.39 -5.34 -2.81
C PRO A 84 -22.92 -5.76 -2.81
N ALA A 85 -22.19 -5.39 -1.76
CA ALA A 85 -20.78 -5.74 -1.55
C ALA A 85 -20.54 -6.23 -0.13
N THR A 86 -19.55 -7.11 0.03
CA THR A 86 -19.10 -7.59 1.34
C THR A 86 -17.60 -7.88 1.32
N PHE A 87 -17.05 -8.17 2.51
CA PHE A 87 -15.65 -8.60 2.64
C PHE A 87 -15.54 -9.81 3.56
N ILE A 88 -14.50 -10.62 3.32
CA ILE A 88 -14.08 -11.73 4.19
C ILE A 88 -12.58 -11.56 4.47
N ASN A 89 -12.26 -11.32 5.74
CA ASN A 89 -10.88 -11.17 6.22
C ASN A 89 -10.74 -11.75 7.64
N SER A 90 -9.59 -11.57 8.29
CA SER A 90 -9.32 -12.11 9.63
C SER A 90 -10.22 -11.54 10.73
N THR A 91 -10.74 -10.32 10.57
CA THR A 91 -11.57 -9.65 11.60
C THR A 91 -13.02 -10.12 11.65
N VAL A 92 -13.47 -10.92 10.68
CA VAL A 92 -14.84 -11.46 10.60
C VAL A 92 -14.86 -12.82 11.27
N ASP A 93 -15.87 -13.10 12.10
CA ASP A 93 -16.02 -14.42 12.72
C ASP A 93 -16.39 -15.52 11.71
N LYS A 94 -16.27 -16.80 12.12
CA LYS A 94 -16.45 -17.94 11.24
C LYS A 94 -17.86 -18.02 10.64
N LYS A 95 -18.89 -17.80 11.45
CA LYS A 95 -20.29 -17.88 11.04
C LYS A 95 -20.64 -16.80 10.01
N ASP A 96 -20.17 -15.59 10.27
CA ASP A 96 -20.36 -14.47 9.35
C ASP A 96 -19.60 -14.68 8.04
N LYS A 97 -18.37 -15.24 8.08
CA LYS A 97 -17.61 -15.60 6.87
C LYS A 97 -18.39 -16.55 5.98
N GLU A 98 -18.95 -17.60 6.56
CA GLU A 98 -19.77 -18.59 5.85
C GLU A 98 -21.02 -17.94 5.24
N SER A 99 -21.78 -17.19 6.02
CA SER A 99 -22.98 -16.48 5.55
C SER A 99 -22.69 -15.51 4.39
N ARG A 100 -21.60 -14.76 4.48
CA ARG A 100 -21.19 -13.81 3.41
C ARG A 100 -20.77 -14.54 2.14
N LEU A 101 -20.07 -15.66 2.27
CA LEU A 101 -19.66 -16.48 1.14
C LEU A 101 -20.88 -17.10 0.44
N ASP A 102 -21.82 -17.67 1.18
CA ASP A 102 -23.06 -18.25 0.64
C ASP A 102 -23.94 -17.17 -0.04
N ALA A 103 -23.98 -15.97 0.52
CA ALA A 103 -24.66 -14.83 -0.11
C ALA A 103 -23.99 -14.40 -1.43
N PHE A 104 -22.68 -14.49 -1.54
CA PHE A 104 -21.95 -14.24 -2.78
C PHE A 104 -22.21 -15.34 -3.82
N ILE A 105 -22.10 -16.61 -3.42
CA ILE A 105 -22.32 -17.77 -4.30
C ILE A 105 -23.78 -17.76 -4.85
N SER A 106 -24.76 -17.42 -4.02
CA SER A 106 -26.15 -17.30 -4.46
C SER A 106 -26.47 -16.06 -5.30
N GLY A 107 -25.48 -15.18 -5.54
CA GLY A 107 -25.66 -13.96 -6.34
C GLY A 107 -26.35 -12.80 -5.61
N LYS A 108 -26.65 -12.92 -4.31
CA LYS A 108 -27.18 -11.82 -3.48
C LYS A 108 -26.16 -10.71 -3.26
N ILE A 109 -24.88 -11.07 -3.23
CA ILE A 109 -23.74 -10.15 -3.17
C ILE A 109 -23.06 -10.10 -4.54
N LYS A 110 -22.79 -8.89 -5.02
CA LYS A 110 -22.20 -8.64 -6.32
C LYS A 110 -20.68 -8.58 -6.30
N MET A 111 -20.11 -7.99 -5.25
CA MET A 111 -18.66 -7.86 -5.07
C MET A 111 -18.26 -8.44 -3.72
N LEU A 112 -17.28 -9.36 -3.77
CA LEU A 112 -16.66 -9.96 -2.59
C LEU A 112 -15.20 -9.51 -2.52
N TYR A 113 -14.88 -8.72 -1.49
CA TYR A 113 -13.52 -8.32 -1.18
C TYR A 113 -12.88 -9.37 -0.27
N VAL A 114 -11.70 -9.86 -0.64
CA VAL A 114 -10.95 -10.85 0.14
C VAL A 114 -9.45 -10.53 0.11
N THR A 115 -8.74 -10.97 1.14
CA THR A 115 -7.27 -11.01 1.08
C THR A 115 -6.82 -12.29 0.38
N PRO A 116 -5.68 -12.30 -0.36
CA PRO A 116 -5.18 -13.50 -1.03
C PRO A 116 -4.92 -14.67 -0.09
N GLU A 117 -4.50 -14.42 1.17
CA GLU A 117 -4.27 -15.45 2.19
C GLU A 117 -5.52 -16.33 2.43
N ARG A 118 -6.70 -15.82 2.07
CA ARG A 118 -7.93 -16.60 2.19
C ARG A 118 -7.95 -17.85 1.30
N PHE A 119 -7.20 -17.82 0.19
CA PHE A 119 -7.08 -18.96 -0.72
C PHE A 119 -6.20 -20.11 -0.18
N ARG A 120 -5.48 -19.90 0.94
CA ARG A 120 -4.81 -21.01 1.66
C ARG A 120 -5.81 -21.96 2.34
N LYS A 121 -7.03 -21.50 2.63
CA LYS A 121 -8.04 -22.28 3.35
C LYS A 121 -8.85 -23.12 2.37
N LYS A 122 -8.70 -24.45 2.43
CA LYS A 122 -9.33 -25.41 1.50
C LYS A 122 -10.86 -25.28 1.45
N ASP A 123 -11.51 -25.10 2.61
CA ASP A 123 -12.95 -24.91 2.72
C ASP A 123 -13.46 -23.70 1.93
N PHE A 124 -12.70 -22.61 1.93
CA PHE A 124 -13.03 -21.42 1.15
C PHE A 124 -12.87 -21.69 -0.36
N VAL A 125 -11.76 -22.33 -0.76
CA VAL A 125 -11.48 -22.64 -2.18
C VAL A 125 -12.54 -23.57 -2.77
N GLU A 126 -12.93 -24.61 -2.05
CA GLU A 126 -13.94 -25.55 -2.52
C GLU A 126 -15.30 -24.87 -2.72
N LYS A 127 -15.71 -24.02 -1.78
CA LYS A 127 -16.97 -23.28 -1.90
C LYS A 127 -16.92 -22.21 -3.00
N ILE A 128 -15.86 -21.39 -3.07
CA ILE A 128 -15.82 -20.28 -4.01
C ILE A 128 -15.77 -20.74 -5.48
N LYS A 129 -15.23 -21.93 -5.77
CA LYS A 129 -15.24 -22.54 -7.11
C LYS A 129 -16.64 -22.78 -7.65
N THR A 130 -17.66 -22.89 -6.78
CA THR A 130 -19.06 -23.08 -7.20
C THR A 130 -19.72 -21.77 -7.64
N ALA A 131 -19.12 -20.62 -7.37
CA ALA A 131 -19.66 -19.33 -7.74
C ALA A 131 -19.44 -19.02 -9.22
N LYS A 132 -20.41 -18.37 -9.86
CA LYS A 132 -20.23 -17.83 -11.20
C LYS A 132 -19.45 -16.50 -11.13
N ILE A 133 -18.14 -16.53 -11.38
CA ILE A 133 -17.27 -15.37 -11.31
C ILE A 133 -17.00 -14.85 -12.71
N ASN A 134 -17.32 -13.59 -12.99
CA ASN A 134 -17.06 -12.96 -14.28
C ASN A 134 -15.83 -12.04 -14.27
N LEU A 135 -15.44 -11.53 -13.10
CA LEU A 135 -14.36 -10.58 -12.97
C LEU A 135 -13.52 -10.86 -11.73
N LEU A 136 -12.22 -10.87 -11.90
CA LEU A 136 -11.23 -10.78 -10.83
C LEU A 136 -10.58 -9.40 -10.88
N ALA A 137 -10.76 -8.63 -9.82
CA ALA A 137 -10.06 -7.37 -9.64
C ALA A 137 -8.89 -7.57 -8.65
N VAL A 138 -7.70 -7.15 -9.01
CA VAL A 138 -6.51 -7.18 -8.17
C VAL A 138 -6.16 -5.74 -7.82
N ASP A 139 -6.50 -5.33 -6.63
CA ASP A 139 -6.17 -3.99 -6.14
C ASP A 139 -4.78 -3.99 -5.50
N GLU A 140 -4.09 -2.84 -5.59
CA GLU A 140 -2.68 -2.68 -5.21
C GLU A 140 -1.78 -3.79 -5.81
N ALA A 141 -1.93 -4.00 -7.12
CA ALA A 141 -1.27 -5.08 -7.85
C ALA A 141 0.26 -5.07 -7.79
N HIS A 142 0.89 -3.96 -7.37
CA HIS A 142 2.33 -3.90 -7.10
C HIS A 142 2.76 -4.87 -6.00
N CYS A 143 1.85 -5.30 -5.12
CA CYS A 143 2.12 -6.33 -4.11
C CYS A 143 2.46 -7.72 -4.70
N ILE A 144 2.19 -7.95 -5.99
CA ILE A 144 2.52 -9.19 -6.71
C ILE A 144 4.04 -9.37 -6.84
N SER A 145 4.75 -8.26 -7.02
CA SER A 145 6.16 -8.26 -7.40
C SER A 145 7.07 -8.13 -6.20
N GLU A 146 8.10 -8.96 -6.14
CA GLU A 146 9.21 -8.82 -5.18
C GLU A 146 10.00 -7.51 -5.39
N TRP A 147 9.91 -6.94 -6.58
CA TRP A 147 10.44 -5.61 -6.90
C TRP A 147 9.53 -4.49 -6.44
N GLY A 148 8.29 -4.78 -6.05
CA GLY A 148 7.35 -3.84 -5.44
C GLY A 148 7.81 -3.37 -4.06
N HIS A 149 7.23 -2.30 -3.57
CA HIS A 149 7.57 -1.74 -2.25
C HIS A 149 6.79 -2.36 -1.07
N ASP A 150 5.75 -3.15 -1.35
CA ASP A 150 4.93 -3.88 -0.36
C ASP A 150 4.64 -5.31 -0.87
N PHE A 151 5.70 -6.07 -1.12
CA PHE A 151 5.59 -7.46 -1.59
C PHE A 151 4.84 -8.33 -0.60
N ARG A 152 3.94 -9.16 -1.12
CA ARG A 152 3.16 -10.14 -0.35
C ARG A 152 3.17 -11.49 -1.05
N PRO A 153 3.71 -12.55 -0.42
CA PRO A 153 3.85 -13.87 -1.05
C PRO A 153 2.56 -14.43 -1.65
N ASP A 154 1.40 -14.27 -0.98
CA ASP A 154 0.14 -14.75 -1.55
C ASP A 154 -0.30 -13.98 -2.80
N TYR A 155 0.16 -12.74 -2.97
CA TYR A 155 -0.09 -12.00 -4.21
C TYR A 155 0.68 -12.60 -5.40
N SER A 156 1.86 -13.18 -5.20
CA SER A 156 2.60 -13.84 -6.27
C SER A 156 1.90 -15.10 -6.80
N ARG A 157 0.95 -15.63 -6.02
CA ARG A 157 0.15 -16.82 -6.37
C ARG A 157 -1.22 -16.50 -7.01
N ILE A 158 -1.47 -15.24 -7.34
CA ILE A 158 -2.79 -14.83 -7.89
C ILE A 158 -3.09 -15.53 -9.22
N GLY A 159 -2.09 -15.89 -10.03
CA GLY A 159 -2.28 -16.69 -11.23
C GLY A 159 -2.90 -18.05 -10.92
N GLU A 160 -2.39 -18.76 -9.91
CA GLU A 160 -2.97 -20.02 -9.42
C GLU A 160 -4.43 -19.82 -8.96
N PHE A 161 -4.69 -18.75 -8.20
CA PHE A 161 -6.05 -18.46 -7.73
C PHE A 161 -6.99 -18.13 -8.89
N ARG A 162 -6.49 -17.40 -9.90
CA ARG A 162 -7.23 -17.10 -11.11
C ARG A 162 -7.63 -18.38 -11.86
N GLU A 163 -6.70 -19.33 -12.00
CA GLU A 163 -6.97 -20.65 -12.60
C GLU A 163 -8.00 -21.43 -11.80
N LEU A 164 -7.88 -21.47 -10.47
CA LEU A 164 -8.84 -22.09 -9.57
C LEU A 164 -10.26 -21.53 -9.72
N LEU A 165 -10.39 -20.27 -10.10
CA LEU A 165 -11.66 -19.56 -10.32
C LEU A 165 -12.19 -19.69 -11.75
N GLY A 166 -11.56 -20.51 -12.60
CA GLY A 166 -11.96 -20.73 -14.00
C GLY A 166 -11.53 -19.61 -14.94
N ASN A 167 -10.39 -18.99 -14.69
CA ASN A 167 -9.79 -17.94 -15.51
C ASN A 167 -10.71 -16.75 -15.80
N PRO A 168 -11.30 -16.11 -14.79
CA PRO A 168 -12.16 -14.96 -15.01
C PRO A 168 -11.40 -13.81 -15.69
N LEU A 169 -12.16 -12.93 -16.32
CA LEU A 169 -11.63 -11.67 -16.81
C LEU A 169 -10.93 -10.92 -15.67
N THR A 170 -9.73 -10.38 -15.91
CA THR A 170 -8.90 -9.85 -14.83
C THR A 170 -8.54 -8.39 -15.06
N VAL A 171 -8.68 -7.58 -14.02
CA VAL A 171 -8.24 -6.18 -13.96
C VAL A 171 -7.30 -6.02 -12.78
N ALA A 172 -6.05 -5.68 -13.03
CA ALA A 172 -5.07 -5.37 -12.01
C ALA A 172 -4.87 -3.85 -11.91
N SER A 173 -4.96 -3.28 -10.71
CA SER A 173 -4.85 -1.83 -10.52
C SER A 173 -3.80 -1.48 -9.48
N THR A 174 -3.02 -0.44 -9.78
CA THR A 174 -2.03 0.12 -8.84
C THR A 174 -1.76 1.60 -9.11
N ALA A 175 -1.22 2.31 -8.12
CA ALA A 175 -0.74 3.68 -8.32
C ALA A 175 0.73 3.70 -8.76
N THR A 176 1.49 2.68 -8.41
CA THR A 176 2.95 2.63 -8.51
C THR A 176 3.37 1.28 -9.12
N ALA A 177 3.95 1.33 -10.31
CA ALA A 177 4.55 0.14 -10.91
C ALA A 177 5.66 0.56 -11.87
N THR A 178 6.90 0.26 -11.51
CA THR A 178 8.04 0.39 -12.42
C THR A 178 7.91 -0.59 -13.59
N PRO A 179 8.65 -0.44 -14.69
CA PRO A 179 8.61 -1.38 -15.81
C PRO A 179 8.83 -2.85 -15.41
N ASP A 180 9.69 -3.10 -14.42
CA ASP A 180 9.94 -4.46 -13.94
C ASP A 180 8.75 -5.00 -13.15
N VAL A 181 8.15 -4.19 -12.28
CA VAL A 181 6.91 -4.55 -11.58
C VAL A 181 5.77 -4.82 -12.55
N GLN A 182 5.66 -4.06 -13.66
CA GLN A 182 4.64 -4.30 -14.68
C GLN A 182 4.80 -5.65 -15.37
N LYS A 183 6.03 -6.05 -15.69
CA LYS A 183 6.34 -7.39 -16.27
C LYS A 183 5.98 -8.50 -15.29
N ASP A 184 6.36 -8.35 -14.02
CA ASP A 184 6.04 -9.31 -12.97
C ASP A 184 4.54 -9.51 -12.80
N ILE A 185 3.77 -8.41 -12.79
CA ILE A 185 2.30 -8.48 -12.71
C ILE A 185 1.74 -9.37 -13.83
N ILE A 186 2.18 -9.17 -15.08
CA ILE A 186 1.71 -9.97 -16.21
C ILE A 186 2.08 -11.44 -16.02
N THR A 187 3.33 -11.72 -15.68
CA THR A 187 3.85 -13.09 -15.51
C THR A 187 3.12 -13.82 -14.39
N LYS A 188 3.01 -13.18 -13.22
CA LYS A 188 2.38 -13.78 -12.02
C LYS A 188 0.86 -13.87 -12.08
N LEU A 189 0.21 -13.16 -13.01
CA LEU A 189 -1.22 -13.35 -13.31
C LEU A 189 -1.49 -14.55 -14.22
N HIS A 190 -0.48 -15.19 -14.77
CA HIS A 190 -0.60 -16.26 -15.77
C HIS A 190 -1.49 -15.85 -16.96
N ILE A 191 -1.28 -14.63 -17.47
CA ILE A 191 -2.01 -14.09 -18.62
C ILE A 191 -1.00 -13.90 -19.77
N ASP A 192 -1.39 -14.32 -20.98
CA ASP A 192 -0.58 -14.07 -22.16
C ASP A 192 -0.41 -12.57 -22.36
N PRO A 193 0.84 -12.05 -22.54
CA PRO A 193 1.08 -10.63 -22.76
C PRO A 193 0.28 -10.01 -23.92
N THR A 194 -0.14 -10.80 -24.91
CA THR A 194 -0.97 -10.34 -26.03
C THR A 194 -2.44 -10.12 -25.66
N GLU A 195 -2.91 -10.74 -24.59
CA GLU A 195 -4.30 -10.66 -24.12
C GLU A 195 -4.52 -9.55 -23.07
N ILE A 196 -3.44 -8.95 -22.57
CA ILE A 196 -3.51 -7.91 -21.53
C ILE A 196 -2.96 -6.57 -22.06
N LYS A 197 -3.64 -5.48 -21.75
CA LYS A 197 -3.18 -4.13 -22.09
C LYS A 197 -2.89 -3.34 -20.82
N ILE A 198 -1.76 -2.65 -20.82
CA ILE A 198 -1.41 -1.72 -19.74
C ILE A 198 -1.92 -0.33 -20.10
N PHE A 199 -2.68 0.26 -19.21
CA PHE A 199 -3.17 1.62 -19.29
C PHE A 199 -2.45 2.50 -18.29
N HIS A 200 -1.81 3.54 -18.79
CA HIS A 200 -1.16 4.56 -17.99
C HIS A 200 -1.92 5.87 -18.13
N GLU A 201 -2.35 6.48 -17.04
CA GLU A 201 -2.85 7.86 -17.03
C GLU A 201 -1.76 8.91 -16.84
N GLY A 202 -0.49 8.46 -16.81
CA GLY A 202 0.61 9.31 -16.37
C GLY A 202 0.64 9.43 -14.84
N ILE A 203 1.69 10.05 -14.37
CA ILE A 203 1.89 10.34 -12.94
C ILE A 203 1.86 11.84 -12.67
N GLU A 204 1.47 12.61 -13.67
CA GLU A 204 1.48 14.07 -13.59
C GLU A 204 0.45 14.58 -12.58
N ARG A 205 0.94 15.38 -11.68
CA ARG A 205 0.13 16.14 -10.72
C ARG A 205 0.62 17.60 -10.80
N PRO A 206 0.12 18.38 -11.74
CA PRO A 206 0.60 19.74 -12.00
C PRO A 206 0.44 20.68 -10.80
N SER A 207 -0.62 20.50 -10.00
CA SER A 207 -0.87 21.27 -8.78
C SER A 207 0.10 20.99 -7.64
N LEU A 208 0.88 19.90 -7.67
CA LEU A 208 1.86 19.61 -6.64
C LEU A 208 3.17 20.34 -6.94
N ARG A 209 3.61 21.17 -6.00
CA ARG A 209 4.94 21.74 -5.98
C ARG A 209 5.86 20.83 -5.19
N LEU A 210 6.93 20.34 -5.82
CA LEU A 210 7.89 19.42 -5.20
C LEU A 210 9.16 20.18 -4.82
N GLU A 211 9.54 20.08 -3.55
CA GLU A 211 10.76 20.72 -3.02
C GLU A 211 11.56 19.74 -2.15
N VAL A 212 12.87 19.96 -2.08
CA VAL A 212 13.78 19.26 -1.18
C VAL A 212 14.67 20.31 -0.51
N ASP A 213 14.69 20.34 0.81
CA ASP A 213 15.57 21.15 1.61
C ASP A 213 16.54 20.25 2.39
N GLU A 214 17.84 20.56 2.34
CA GLU A 214 18.87 19.89 3.14
C GLU A 214 19.08 20.65 4.45
N VAL A 215 19.16 19.91 5.55
CA VAL A 215 19.36 20.45 6.90
C VAL A 215 20.45 19.68 7.65
N MET A 216 21.09 20.35 8.59
CA MET A 216 22.17 19.76 9.38
C MET A 216 21.65 19.02 10.62
N ASP A 217 20.54 19.50 11.21
CA ASP A 217 20.01 18.96 12.46
C ASP A 217 18.48 19.10 12.59
N ASP A 218 17.92 18.53 13.66
CA ASP A 218 16.49 18.56 13.95
C ASP A 218 15.99 19.97 14.32
N LYS A 219 16.87 20.88 14.75
CA LYS A 219 16.50 22.26 15.05
C LYS A 219 16.19 23.03 13.76
N GLU A 220 17.04 22.87 12.73
CA GLU A 220 16.76 23.43 11.40
C GLU A 220 15.52 22.80 10.79
N LYS A 221 15.34 21.46 10.94
CA LYS A 221 14.15 20.73 10.53
C LYS A 221 12.89 21.34 11.12
N LEU A 222 12.89 21.59 12.45
CA LEU A 222 11.77 22.21 13.15
C LEU A 222 11.51 23.65 12.68
N GLN A 223 12.55 24.43 12.36
CA GLN A 223 12.41 25.78 11.82
C GLN A 223 11.70 25.79 10.48
N ILE A 224 12.09 24.88 9.55
CA ILE A 224 11.45 24.74 8.25
C ILE A 224 9.99 24.31 8.43
N ILE A 225 9.72 23.28 9.24
CA ILE A 225 8.35 22.80 9.52
C ILE A 225 7.49 23.97 10.04
N THR A 226 7.97 24.69 11.05
CA THR A 226 7.20 25.82 11.62
C THR A 226 6.99 26.96 10.63
N SER A 227 7.96 27.23 9.75
CA SER A 227 7.81 28.20 8.66
C SER A 227 6.70 27.80 7.69
N VAL A 228 6.65 26.52 7.29
CA VAL A 228 5.59 25.99 6.42
C VAL A 228 4.24 26.09 7.12
N LEU A 229 4.13 25.69 8.38
CA LEU A 229 2.86 25.73 9.13
C LEU A 229 2.32 27.16 9.32
N ASN A 230 3.19 28.18 9.38
CA ASN A 230 2.79 29.57 9.42
C ASN A 230 2.36 30.11 8.05
N LYS A 231 2.91 29.59 6.98
CA LYS A 231 2.68 30.08 5.61
C LYS A 231 1.49 29.39 4.93
N TYR A 232 1.34 28.09 5.12
CA TYR A 232 0.32 27.28 4.44
C TYR A 232 -0.82 26.98 5.39
N HIS A 233 -2.03 27.39 4.99
CA HIS A 233 -3.25 27.16 5.76
C HIS A 233 -4.03 25.97 5.16
N GLY A 234 -4.78 25.27 6.01
CA GLY A 234 -5.54 24.07 5.65
C GLY A 234 -4.88 22.78 6.09
N SER A 235 -5.43 21.68 5.63
CA SER A 235 -4.99 20.35 6.10
C SER A 235 -3.61 19.98 5.58
N GLY A 236 -2.80 19.37 6.44
CA GLY A 236 -1.46 18.90 6.11
C GLY A 236 -1.06 17.63 6.84
N ILE A 237 -0.07 16.94 6.28
CA ILE A 237 0.52 15.74 6.88
C ILE A 237 2.03 15.93 6.96
N ILE A 238 2.62 15.53 8.10
CA ILE A 238 4.07 15.47 8.28
C ILE A 238 4.44 14.02 8.54
N TYR A 239 5.21 13.42 7.63
CA TYR A 239 5.65 12.04 7.74
C TYR A 239 6.99 11.92 8.45
N PHE A 240 7.05 10.93 9.33
CA PHE A 240 8.24 10.51 10.07
C PHE A 240 8.46 9.02 9.88
N THR A 241 9.71 8.59 9.89
CA THR A 241 10.09 7.18 9.85
C THR A 241 10.00 6.57 11.26
N LEU A 242 10.52 7.29 12.26
CA LEU A 242 10.58 6.84 13.64
C LEU A 242 9.44 7.42 14.50
N ILE A 243 8.79 6.57 15.30
CA ILE A 243 7.77 7.00 16.26
C ILE A 243 8.39 7.96 17.29
N LYS A 244 9.62 7.68 17.74
CA LYS A 244 10.32 8.52 18.73
C LYS A 244 10.51 9.94 18.18
N THR A 245 11.07 10.08 16.98
CA THR A 245 11.24 11.41 16.36
C THR A 245 9.91 12.13 16.19
N LEU A 246 8.86 11.41 15.77
CA LEU A 246 7.52 11.95 15.66
C LEU A 246 7.02 12.50 17.01
N GLU A 247 7.20 11.76 18.11
CA GLU A 247 6.80 12.18 19.45
C GLU A 247 7.60 13.39 19.92
N ASP A 248 8.92 13.39 19.72
CA ASP A 248 9.81 14.52 20.08
C ASP A 248 9.40 15.81 19.33
N PHE A 249 9.12 15.72 18.02
CA PHE A 249 8.62 16.86 17.23
C PHE A 249 7.21 17.30 17.65
N SER A 250 6.34 16.35 18.02
CA SER A 250 5.02 16.68 18.56
C SER A 250 5.10 17.54 19.80
N GLU A 251 5.97 17.21 20.75
CA GLU A 251 6.15 18.02 21.96
C GLU A 251 6.65 19.45 21.62
N GLN A 252 7.61 19.55 20.69
CA GLN A 252 8.12 20.85 20.22
C GLN A 252 7.01 21.70 19.56
N LEU A 253 6.16 21.10 18.74
CA LEU A 253 5.06 21.78 18.07
C LEU A 253 3.94 22.18 19.05
N LYS A 254 3.67 21.39 20.10
CA LYS A 254 2.76 21.77 21.18
C LYS A 254 3.23 23.01 21.93
N ILE A 255 4.53 23.09 22.27
CA ILE A 255 5.14 24.26 22.90
C ILE A 255 4.92 25.51 22.02
N LYS A 256 5.02 25.35 20.70
CA LYS A 256 4.77 26.41 19.71
C LYS A 256 3.27 26.65 19.41
N LYS A 257 2.37 25.96 20.14
CA LYS A 257 0.90 26.07 20.03
C LYS A 257 0.30 25.62 18.70
N PHE A 258 0.97 24.72 17.95
CA PHE A 258 0.39 24.08 16.78
C PHE A 258 -0.46 22.88 17.20
N HIS A 259 -1.76 22.94 16.94
CA HIS A 259 -2.67 21.82 17.18
C HIS A 259 -2.51 20.74 16.12
N HIS A 260 -2.33 19.49 16.54
CA HIS A 260 -2.13 18.36 15.61
C HIS A 260 -2.58 17.04 16.22
N GLY A 261 -2.83 16.05 15.37
CA GLY A 261 -2.98 14.65 15.74
C GLY A 261 -1.68 13.88 15.54
N ILE A 262 -1.55 12.76 16.26
CA ILE A 262 -0.42 11.81 16.12
C ILE A 262 -0.97 10.47 15.65
N TYR A 263 -0.39 9.93 14.56
CA TYR A 263 -0.84 8.65 14.03
C TYR A 263 0.33 7.71 13.70
N HIS A 264 0.34 6.52 14.31
CA HIS A 264 1.34 5.48 14.05
C HIS A 264 0.77 4.08 14.29
N GLY A 265 1.49 3.04 13.82
CA GLY A 265 1.05 1.65 13.86
C GLY A 265 0.81 1.08 15.27
N LYS A 266 1.51 1.58 16.30
CA LYS A 266 1.35 1.13 17.69
C LYS A 266 0.08 1.63 18.39
N LEU A 267 -0.67 2.55 17.78
CA LEU A 267 -1.96 3.02 18.33
C LEU A 267 -3.02 1.93 18.25
N GLN A 268 -3.89 1.90 19.26
CA GLN A 268 -5.04 1.01 19.28
C GLN A 268 -5.96 1.23 18.06
N PRO A 269 -6.58 0.19 17.49
CA PRO A 269 -7.42 0.30 16.29
C PRO A 269 -8.55 1.36 16.41
N GLN A 270 -9.15 1.49 17.59
CA GLN A 270 -10.20 2.49 17.86
C GLN A 270 -9.65 3.93 17.82
N GLN A 271 -8.44 4.15 18.37
CA GLN A 271 -7.77 5.45 18.32
C GLN A 271 -7.41 5.82 16.88
N ARG A 272 -6.89 4.87 16.10
CA ARG A 272 -6.59 5.09 14.67
C ARG A 272 -7.83 5.50 13.89
N LYS A 273 -8.95 4.80 14.05
CA LYS A 273 -10.23 5.14 13.40
C LYS A 273 -10.74 6.53 13.79
N ARG A 274 -10.61 6.91 15.08
CA ARG A 274 -11.01 8.22 15.55
C ARG A 274 -10.17 9.32 14.92
N LEU A 275 -8.85 9.22 14.97
CA LEU A 275 -7.92 10.21 14.42
C LEU A 275 -8.09 10.39 12.91
N GLN A 276 -8.27 9.28 12.18
CA GLN A 276 -8.55 9.31 10.75
C GLN A 276 -9.85 10.07 10.44
N ARG A 277 -10.92 9.77 11.17
CA ARG A 277 -12.20 10.48 11.02
C ARG A 277 -12.09 11.97 11.36
N ASP A 278 -11.40 12.30 12.46
CA ASP A 278 -11.22 13.69 12.90
C ASP A 278 -10.38 14.49 11.87
N PHE A 279 -9.41 13.87 11.20
CA PHE A 279 -8.65 14.47 10.10
C PHE A 279 -9.50 14.65 8.83
N ILE A 280 -10.22 13.61 8.41
CA ILE A 280 -11.07 13.67 7.21
C ILE A 280 -12.16 14.73 7.36
N SER A 281 -12.77 14.85 8.55
CA SER A 281 -13.81 15.85 8.82
C SER A 281 -13.29 17.28 9.00
N GLY A 282 -11.96 17.50 9.02
CA GLY A 282 -11.36 18.82 9.24
C GLY A 282 -11.33 19.26 10.72
N LYS A 283 -11.73 18.40 11.66
CA LYS A 283 -11.62 18.69 13.09
C LYS A 283 -10.15 18.75 13.56
N THR A 284 -9.29 17.98 12.89
CA THR A 284 -7.83 18.03 13.03
C THR A 284 -7.26 18.36 11.66
N GLU A 285 -6.61 19.50 11.52
CA GLU A 285 -6.06 19.93 10.22
C GLU A 285 -4.62 19.43 9.99
N LEU A 286 -3.84 19.27 11.05
CA LEU A 286 -2.46 18.79 10.98
C LEU A 286 -2.34 17.39 11.56
N MET A 287 -1.72 16.47 10.80
CA MET A 287 -1.40 15.12 11.26
C MET A 287 0.11 14.87 11.19
N LEU A 288 0.72 14.53 12.34
CA LEU A 288 2.06 13.95 12.39
C LEU A 288 1.91 12.44 12.32
N ALA A 289 2.58 11.80 11.37
CA ALA A 289 2.31 10.39 11.11
C ALA A 289 3.55 9.60 10.67
N THR A 290 3.52 8.30 10.94
CA THR A 290 4.36 7.36 10.20
C THR A 290 3.63 6.91 8.91
N ASN A 291 4.29 6.11 8.06
CA ASN A 291 3.70 5.52 6.86
C ASN A 291 2.39 4.71 7.12
N ALA A 292 2.12 4.37 8.39
CA ALA A 292 0.86 3.74 8.80
C ALA A 292 -0.37 4.65 8.57
N PHE A 293 -0.18 5.97 8.51
CA PHE A 293 -1.21 6.94 8.11
C PHE A 293 -1.14 7.14 6.60
N GLY A 294 -1.68 6.19 5.91
CA GLY A 294 -1.52 6.17 4.48
C GLY A 294 -2.77 5.73 3.77
N MET A 295 -2.87 4.46 3.50
CA MET A 295 -3.92 3.87 2.72
C MET A 295 -5.30 4.09 3.37
N GLY A 296 -6.30 4.47 2.57
CA GLY A 296 -7.65 4.80 3.06
C GLY A 296 -7.89 6.28 3.44
N ILE A 297 -6.88 7.14 3.38
CA ILE A 297 -7.08 8.57 3.60
C ILE A 297 -7.56 9.21 2.30
N ASP A 298 -8.85 9.48 2.24
CA ASP A 298 -9.48 10.18 1.10
C ASP A 298 -10.01 11.56 1.53
N LYS A 299 -9.07 12.51 1.67
CA LYS A 299 -9.33 13.92 1.95
C LYS A 299 -8.84 14.74 0.76
N PRO A 300 -9.72 15.46 0.05
CA PRO A 300 -9.36 16.11 -1.22
C PRO A 300 -8.48 17.35 -1.03
N ASP A 301 -8.61 18.05 0.07
CA ASP A 301 -8.11 19.40 0.34
C ASP A 301 -6.84 19.43 1.21
N ILE A 302 -5.96 18.44 1.09
CA ILE A 302 -4.65 18.45 1.75
C ILE A 302 -3.75 19.43 1.01
N ARG A 303 -3.27 20.48 1.69
CA ARG A 303 -2.49 21.59 1.11
C ARG A 303 -0.99 21.40 1.20
N PHE A 304 -0.53 20.57 2.13
CA PHE A 304 0.89 20.22 2.19
C PHE A 304 1.11 18.81 2.71
N VAL A 305 2.17 18.19 2.19
CA VAL A 305 2.74 16.93 2.69
C VAL A 305 4.23 17.17 2.91
N LEU A 306 4.67 17.05 4.15
CA LEU A 306 6.07 17.20 4.52
C LEU A 306 6.65 15.82 4.86
N HIS A 307 7.86 15.55 4.44
CA HIS A 307 8.64 14.42 4.92
C HIS A 307 9.73 14.98 5.83
N ALA A 308 9.56 14.82 7.14
CA ALA A 308 10.55 15.24 8.14
C ALA A 308 11.75 14.29 8.18
N GLU A 309 11.58 13.07 7.69
CA GLU A 309 12.62 12.07 7.50
C GLU A 309 12.47 11.45 6.10
N VAL A 310 13.57 10.98 5.52
CA VAL A 310 13.61 10.43 4.16
C VAL A 310 12.76 9.16 4.07
N PRO A 311 11.86 9.03 3.09
CA PRO A 311 11.08 7.82 2.86
C PRO A 311 11.97 6.66 2.37
N SER A 312 11.50 5.43 2.54
CA SER A 312 12.25 4.22 2.18
C SER A 312 12.46 4.03 0.68
N SER A 313 11.61 4.63 -0.16
CA SER A 313 11.67 4.50 -1.62
C SER A 313 10.95 5.65 -2.33
N VAL A 314 11.21 5.79 -3.63
CA VAL A 314 10.51 6.76 -4.49
C VAL A 314 9.04 6.41 -4.62
N GLU A 315 8.68 5.13 -4.60
CA GLU A 315 7.29 4.67 -4.62
C GLU A 315 6.53 5.10 -3.37
N SER A 316 7.12 4.89 -2.17
CA SER A 316 6.53 5.34 -0.91
C SER A 316 6.35 6.85 -0.91
N TYR A 317 7.39 7.58 -1.30
CA TYR A 317 7.30 9.04 -1.46
C TYR A 317 6.16 9.46 -2.37
N TYR A 318 6.08 8.86 -3.57
CA TYR A 318 5.05 9.19 -4.55
C TYR A 318 3.63 8.88 -4.06
N GLN A 319 3.45 7.78 -3.35
CA GLN A 319 2.16 7.44 -2.73
C GLN A 319 1.75 8.44 -1.64
N GLU A 320 2.71 8.89 -0.83
CA GLU A 320 2.47 9.81 0.28
C GLU A 320 2.17 11.22 -0.22
N ILE A 321 2.96 11.76 -1.16
CA ILE A 321 2.66 13.06 -1.78
C ILE A 321 1.38 13.04 -2.62
N GLY A 322 1.00 11.88 -3.15
CA GLY A 322 -0.24 11.67 -3.90
C GLY A 322 -1.52 11.94 -3.10
N ARG A 323 -1.42 12.17 -1.79
CA ARG A 323 -2.53 12.57 -0.92
C ARG A 323 -2.86 14.05 -1.03
N ALA A 324 -1.87 14.88 -1.37
CA ALA A 324 -2.04 16.31 -1.49
C ALA A 324 -2.85 16.70 -2.75
N GLY A 325 -3.64 17.75 -2.66
CA GLY A 325 -4.29 18.42 -3.80
C GLY A 325 -5.14 17.54 -4.69
N ARG A 326 -5.90 16.59 -4.16
CA ARG A 326 -6.80 15.71 -4.95
C ARG A 326 -7.96 16.47 -5.59
N ASP A 327 -8.29 17.62 -5.04
CA ASP A 327 -9.26 18.58 -5.58
C ASP A 327 -8.70 19.45 -6.73
N GLY A 328 -7.41 19.28 -7.07
CA GLY A 328 -6.71 20.08 -8.08
C GLY A 328 -6.13 21.38 -7.53
N GLY A 329 -6.30 21.68 -6.24
CA GLY A 329 -5.72 22.85 -5.59
C GLY A 329 -4.21 22.73 -5.41
N ASP A 330 -3.53 23.89 -5.51
CA ASP A 330 -2.08 23.97 -5.32
C ASP A 330 -1.66 23.45 -3.94
N SER A 331 -0.64 22.62 -3.92
CA SER A 331 -0.20 21.96 -2.70
C SER A 331 1.33 21.79 -2.69
N LEU A 332 1.93 21.97 -1.51
CA LEU A 332 3.36 21.78 -1.28
C LEU A 332 3.66 20.34 -0.89
N CYS A 333 4.67 19.75 -1.52
CA CYS A 333 5.28 18.49 -1.11
C CYS A 333 6.77 18.74 -0.87
N LEU A 334 7.17 18.83 0.39
CA LEU A 334 8.53 19.15 0.78
C LEU A 334 9.16 17.97 1.52
N MET A 335 10.33 17.54 1.03
CA MET A 335 11.20 16.60 1.72
C MET A 335 12.31 17.36 2.43
N ILE A 336 12.44 17.17 3.75
CA ILE A 336 13.48 17.78 4.57
C ILE A 336 14.52 16.71 4.82
N TYR A 337 15.63 16.81 4.12
CA TYR A 337 16.68 15.80 4.10
C TYR A 337 17.76 16.10 5.14
N ASN A 338 18.08 15.09 5.95
CA ASN A 338 19.27 15.05 6.78
C ASN A 338 20.03 13.75 6.48
N GLN A 339 21.37 13.83 6.47
CA GLN A 339 22.19 12.64 6.19
C GLN A 339 21.96 11.50 7.19
N GLN A 340 21.62 11.82 8.44
CA GLN A 340 21.31 10.83 9.47
C GLN A 340 20.07 10.00 9.13
N ASP A 341 19.12 10.56 8.38
CA ASP A 341 17.91 9.84 7.94
C ASP A 341 18.25 8.62 7.09
N LEU A 342 19.34 8.68 6.29
CA LEU A 342 19.80 7.54 5.48
C LEU A 342 20.32 6.40 6.34
N TYR A 343 21.04 6.69 7.43
CA TYR A 343 21.48 5.64 8.36
C TYR A 343 20.28 4.92 8.99
N THR A 344 19.25 5.68 9.34
CA THR A 344 18.00 5.12 9.84
C THR A 344 17.38 4.16 8.81
N GLN A 345 17.28 4.58 7.55
CA GLN A 345 16.74 3.74 6.48
C GLN A 345 17.60 2.49 6.22
N MET A 346 18.93 2.61 6.26
CA MET A 346 19.86 1.47 6.12
C MET A 346 19.67 0.45 7.24
N GLU A 347 19.49 0.89 8.49
CA GLU A 347 19.19 -0.03 9.61
C GLU A 347 17.82 -0.71 9.42
N PHE A 348 16.79 0.02 8.94
CA PHE A 348 15.51 -0.60 8.60
C PHE A 348 15.64 -1.65 7.50
N ILE A 349 16.43 -1.38 6.45
CA ILE A 349 16.70 -2.36 5.40
C ILE A 349 17.35 -3.62 6.00
N LYS A 350 18.34 -3.44 6.86
CA LYS A 350 19.03 -4.57 7.55
C LYS A 350 18.04 -5.39 8.40
N TRP A 351 17.18 -4.74 9.18
CA TRP A 351 16.18 -5.43 9.99
C TRP A 351 15.08 -6.11 9.16
N SER A 352 14.75 -5.55 8.01
CA SER A 352 13.75 -6.11 7.10
C SER A 352 14.26 -7.26 6.24
N ASN A 353 15.56 -7.56 6.32
CA ASN A 353 16.21 -8.60 5.52
C ASN A 353 17.04 -9.57 6.40
N PRO A 354 16.41 -10.36 7.29
CA PRO A 354 17.09 -11.44 7.98
C PRO A 354 17.67 -12.44 6.97
N GLY A 355 18.86 -13.01 7.26
CA GLY A 355 19.45 -14.07 6.42
C GLY A 355 18.82 -15.44 6.67
N ALA A 356 19.14 -16.43 5.83
CA ALA A 356 18.61 -17.78 5.91
C ALA A 356 18.85 -18.43 7.29
N GLU A 357 20.07 -18.32 7.81
CA GLU A 357 20.43 -18.84 9.16
C GLU A 357 19.51 -18.28 10.26
N TYR A 358 19.06 -17.01 10.14
CA TYR A 358 18.15 -16.41 11.11
C TYR A 358 16.77 -17.04 11.07
N TYR A 359 16.24 -17.31 9.87
CA TYR A 359 14.95 -17.99 9.67
C TYR A 359 15.01 -19.43 10.15
N ASP A 360 16.06 -20.18 9.80
CA ASP A 360 16.26 -21.55 10.25
C ASP A 360 16.29 -21.64 11.78
N ARG A 361 17.10 -20.78 12.42
CA ARG A 361 17.21 -20.74 13.87
C ARG A 361 15.89 -20.41 14.54
N LEU A 362 15.13 -19.42 14.04
CA LEU A 362 13.81 -19.05 14.57
C LEU A 362 12.82 -20.21 14.40
N TYR A 363 12.79 -20.83 13.22
CA TYR A 363 11.90 -21.95 12.94
C TYR A 363 12.17 -23.14 13.86
N PHE A 364 13.44 -23.54 14.05
CA PHE A 364 13.83 -24.60 14.98
C PHE A 364 13.49 -24.26 16.43
N LEU A 365 13.70 -23.02 16.85
CA LEU A 365 13.31 -22.55 18.18
C LEU A 365 11.80 -22.69 18.40
N LEU A 366 11.00 -22.23 17.46
CA LEU A 366 9.54 -22.36 17.52
C LEU A 366 9.11 -23.82 17.51
N LYS A 367 9.71 -24.66 16.65
CA LYS A 367 9.38 -26.09 16.55
C LYS A 367 9.68 -26.85 17.85
N SER A 368 10.75 -26.48 18.56
CA SER A 368 11.17 -27.12 19.79
C SER A 368 10.46 -26.60 21.03
N ASN A 369 10.11 -25.32 21.09
CA ASN A 369 9.67 -24.63 22.29
C ASN A 369 8.39 -23.79 22.08
N LEU A 370 7.47 -24.27 21.23
CA LEU A 370 6.27 -23.52 20.86
C LEU A 370 5.36 -23.18 22.05
N VAL A 371 5.24 -24.10 23.00
CA VAL A 371 4.43 -23.90 24.23
C VAL A 371 5.01 -22.78 25.06
N GLU A 372 6.33 -22.78 25.26
CA GLU A 372 7.04 -21.73 26.00
C GLU A 372 6.97 -20.38 25.27
N ALA A 373 7.16 -20.38 23.95
CA ALA A 373 7.04 -19.18 23.14
C ALA A 373 5.65 -18.55 23.25
N ASN A 374 4.58 -19.36 23.19
CA ASN A 374 3.20 -18.87 23.35
C ASN A 374 2.93 -18.37 24.79
N SER A 375 3.48 -19.02 25.82
CA SER A 375 3.24 -18.62 27.21
C SER A 375 3.98 -17.33 27.59
N SER A 376 5.27 -17.26 27.23
CA SER A 376 6.20 -16.19 27.61
C SER A 376 6.27 -15.04 26.61
N GLY A 377 5.79 -15.25 25.38
CA GLY A 377 5.63 -14.20 24.39
C GLY A 377 6.93 -13.76 23.69
N LEU A 378 6.89 -12.56 23.11
CA LEU A 378 7.96 -12.03 22.26
C LEU A 378 9.30 -11.88 23.01
N GLU A 379 9.26 -11.52 24.29
CA GLU A 379 10.50 -11.33 25.08
C GLU A 379 11.31 -12.62 25.20
N TYR A 380 10.65 -13.76 25.43
CA TYR A 380 11.32 -15.06 25.41
C TYR A 380 12.04 -15.33 24.09
N LEU A 381 11.35 -15.10 22.97
CA LEU A 381 11.96 -15.27 21.64
C LEU A 381 13.14 -14.31 21.43
N ARG A 382 13.05 -13.08 21.91
CA ARG A 382 14.16 -12.13 21.84
C ARG A 382 15.37 -12.62 22.63
N GLU A 383 15.19 -13.09 23.85
CA GLU A 383 16.27 -13.64 24.67
C GLU A 383 16.97 -14.81 24.00
N GLN A 384 16.22 -15.68 23.31
CA GLN A 384 16.76 -16.84 22.60
C GLN A 384 17.42 -16.52 21.25
N MET A 385 16.87 -15.52 20.55
CA MET A 385 17.31 -15.14 19.20
C MET A 385 18.29 -13.99 19.18
N SER A 386 18.17 -13.08 20.16
CA SER A 386 18.90 -11.82 20.09
C SER A 386 20.24 -11.86 20.77
N PHE A 387 21.10 -11.27 20.09
CA PHE A 387 22.30 -10.70 20.60
C PHE A 387 21.96 -9.31 21.16
N LYS A 388 22.04 -9.08 22.44
CA LYS A 388 22.21 -7.84 23.22
C LYS A 388 21.65 -6.50 22.72
N ASP A 389 21.05 -6.39 21.52
CA ASP A 389 20.55 -5.13 20.98
C ASP A 389 19.03 -5.04 21.10
N ARG A 390 18.56 -4.15 21.98
CA ARG A 390 17.12 -3.91 22.21
C ARG A 390 16.40 -3.28 21.02
N PHE A 391 17.12 -2.82 20.00
CA PHE A 391 16.59 -2.18 18.81
C PHE A 391 16.63 -3.06 17.56
N ASP A 392 16.91 -4.36 17.72
CA ASP A 392 16.89 -5.30 16.61
C ASP A 392 15.47 -5.80 16.33
N PHE A 393 14.90 -5.34 15.21
CA PHE A 393 13.55 -5.70 14.76
C PHE A 393 13.51 -6.88 13.77
N ARG A 394 14.62 -7.61 13.60
CA ARG A 394 14.66 -8.80 12.73
C ARG A 394 13.70 -9.89 13.20
N LEU A 395 13.48 -10.02 14.49
CA LEU A 395 12.56 -11.02 15.04
C LEU A 395 11.12 -10.78 14.61
N GLU A 396 10.63 -9.56 14.76
CA GLU A 396 9.28 -9.18 14.32
C GLU A 396 9.13 -9.32 12.82
N THR A 397 10.15 -8.94 12.08
CA THR A 397 10.19 -9.15 10.62
C THR A 397 10.12 -10.63 10.27
N ALA A 398 10.95 -11.45 10.90
CA ALA A 398 10.99 -12.89 10.62
C ALA A 398 9.67 -13.58 10.97
N LEU A 399 9.09 -13.29 12.14
CA LEU A 399 7.76 -13.80 12.52
C LEU A 399 6.70 -13.38 11.49
N GLY A 400 6.71 -12.12 11.08
CA GLY A 400 5.79 -11.61 10.05
C GLY A 400 6.00 -12.28 8.68
N MET A 401 7.23 -12.64 8.33
CA MET A 401 7.52 -13.38 7.10
C MET A 401 7.07 -14.84 7.19
N LEU A 402 7.28 -15.52 8.34
CA LEU A 402 6.76 -16.87 8.55
C LEU A 402 5.22 -16.92 8.39
N ASP A 403 4.51 -15.95 8.93
CA ASP A 403 3.05 -15.82 8.73
C ASP A 403 2.69 -15.55 7.26
N ARG A 404 3.36 -14.60 6.61
CA ARG A 404 3.13 -14.25 5.20
C ARG A 404 3.37 -15.42 4.24
N TYR A 405 4.37 -16.26 4.51
CA TYR A 405 4.64 -17.48 3.73
C TYR A 405 3.77 -18.66 4.17
N GLY A 406 2.94 -18.52 5.19
CA GLY A 406 2.06 -19.56 5.69
C GLY A 406 2.78 -20.70 6.40
N VAL A 407 3.95 -20.41 6.95
CA VAL A 407 4.69 -21.32 7.85
C VAL A 407 4.01 -21.36 9.20
N THR A 408 3.50 -20.23 9.66
CA THR A 408 2.76 -20.11 10.93
C THR A 408 1.32 -19.66 10.72
N ASP A 409 0.42 -19.97 11.66
CA ASP A 409 -0.95 -19.45 11.80
C ASP A 409 -1.14 -18.98 13.26
N GLY A 410 -1.96 -17.97 13.49
CA GLY A 410 -2.08 -17.33 14.81
C GLY A 410 -1.01 -16.29 15.08
N SER A 411 -0.82 -15.89 16.34
CA SER A 411 0.24 -14.94 16.72
C SER A 411 0.77 -15.17 18.15
N ILE A 412 2.00 -14.70 18.37
CA ILE A 412 2.62 -14.69 19.71
C ILE A 412 1.87 -13.76 20.67
N GLU A 413 1.35 -12.63 20.20
CA GLU A 413 0.61 -11.69 21.04
C GLU A 413 -0.71 -12.26 21.55
N THR A 414 -1.38 -13.07 20.73
CA THR A 414 -2.62 -13.77 21.13
C THR A 414 -2.36 -15.14 21.75
N LYS A 415 -1.09 -15.54 21.92
CA LYS A 415 -0.63 -16.79 22.54
C LYS A 415 -1.19 -18.06 21.87
N ASN A 416 -1.41 -18.00 20.57
CA ASN A 416 -1.98 -19.09 19.78
C ASN A 416 -1.23 -19.34 18.47
N LEU A 417 0.07 -19.01 18.45
CA LEU A 417 0.92 -19.31 17.30
C LEU A 417 1.03 -20.83 17.10
N GLU A 418 0.85 -21.27 15.86
CA GLU A 418 1.01 -22.66 15.44
C GLU A 418 1.94 -22.72 14.22
N ILE A 419 2.73 -23.78 14.11
CA ILE A 419 3.50 -24.09 12.90
C ILE A 419 2.62 -24.99 12.03
N VAL A 420 2.33 -24.56 10.81
CA VAL A 420 1.41 -25.25 9.90
C VAL A 420 2.08 -25.77 8.63
N SER A 421 3.30 -25.31 8.33
CA SER A 421 4.12 -25.85 7.23
C SER A 421 5.62 -25.75 7.50
N GLU A 422 6.43 -26.39 6.66
CA GLU A 422 7.89 -26.25 6.68
C GLU A 422 8.31 -24.89 6.08
N LEU A 423 9.59 -24.51 6.31
CA LEU A 423 10.16 -23.30 5.69
C LEU A 423 10.22 -23.45 4.17
N PRO A 424 9.76 -22.47 3.42
CA PRO A 424 9.89 -22.47 1.97
C PRO A 424 11.31 -22.04 1.53
N ASP A 425 11.67 -22.42 0.31
CA ASP A 425 12.99 -22.11 -0.27
C ASP A 425 13.28 -20.61 -0.31
N GLU A 426 12.25 -19.77 -0.49
CA GLU A 426 12.36 -18.30 -0.49
C GLU A 426 12.89 -17.70 0.82
N LEU A 427 12.77 -18.42 1.93
CA LEU A 427 13.31 -18.02 3.25
C LEU A 427 14.62 -18.73 3.64
N THR A 428 15.03 -19.76 2.89
CA THR A 428 16.23 -20.56 3.14
C THR A 428 17.31 -20.41 2.07
N ASP A 429 16.96 -19.85 0.90
CA ASP A 429 17.92 -19.58 -0.17
C ASP A 429 18.59 -18.21 0.01
N ASP A 430 19.88 -18.24 0.33
CA ASP A 430 20.70 -17.03 0.50
C ASP A 430 20.74 -16.12 -0.74
N GLU A 431 20.69 -16.67 -1.94
CA GLU A 431 20.73 -15.86 -3.17
C GLU A 431 19.42 -15.08 -3.37
N VAL A 432 18.28 -15.67 -3.04
CA VAL A 432 16.98 -15.00 -3.03
C VAL A 432 16.96 -13.87 -2.02
N LEU A 433 17.41 -14.15 -0.78
CA LEU A 433 17.45 -13.14 0.29
C LEU A 433 18.44 -12.01 0.00
N LYS A 434 19.61 -12.31 -0.58
CA LYS A 434 20.56 -11.29 -1.04
C LYS A 434 20.00 -10.44 -2.17
N SER A 435 19.27 -11.04 -3.11
CA SER A 435 18.61 -10.31 -4.20
C SER A 435 17.59 -9.32 -3.65
N LYS A 436 16.77 -9.72 -2.67
CA LYS A 436 15.84 -8.85 -1.98
C LYS A 436 16.55 -7.68 -1.26
N LEU A 437 17.59 -7.97 -0.49
CA LEU A 437 18.40 -6.95 0.18
C LEU A 437 19.00 -5.95 -0.82
N MET A 438 19.54 -6.45 -1.93
CA MET A 438 20.09 -5.59 -3.00
C MET A 438 19.02 -4.69 -3.61
N ASN A 439 17.82 -5.21 -3.82
CA ASN A 439 16.68 -4.44 -4.34
C ASN A 439 16.26 -3.33 -3.38
N ASP A 440 16.15 -3.61 -2.07
CA ASP A 440 15.82 -2.58 -1.07
C ASP A 440 16.89 -1.47 -1.01
N ASN A 441 18.17 -1.84 -1.13
CA ASN A 441 19.26 -0.86 -1.22
C ASN A 441 19.17 -0.02 -2.51
N LYS A 442 18.82 -0.61 -3.66
CA LYS A 442 18.59 0.14 -4.91
C LYS A 442 17.44 1.14 -4.80
N LYS A 443 16.36 0.78 -4.13
CA LYS A 443 15.24 1.70 -3.89
C LYS A 443 15.69 2.91 -3.05
N LEU A 444 16.43 2.68 -1.97
CA LEU A 444 17.00 3.77 -1.16
C LEU A 444 17.97 4.64 -1.96
N LEU A 445 18.84 4.01 -2.77
CA LEU A 445 19.75 4.75 -3.67
C LEU A 445 18.97 5.66 -4.62
N SER A 446 17.83 5.21 -5.16
CA SER A 446 16.99 6.03 -6.03
C SER A 446 16.43 7.26 -5.32
N VAL A 447 16.14 7.17 -4.01
CA VAL A 447 15.75 8.35 -3.21
C VAL A 447 16.92 9.33 -3.09
N VAL A 448 18.13 8.83 -2.83
CA VAL A 448 19.34 9.67 -2.78
C VAL A 448 19.58 10.37 -4.12
N GLU A 449 19.40 9.66 -5.23
CA GLU A 449 19.51 10.24 -6.58
C GLU A 449 18.42 11.29 -6.85
N TYR A 450 17.18 11.05 -6.40
CA TYR A 450 16.11 12.05 -6.44
C TYR A 450 16.49 13.32 -5.68
N ILE A 451 17.08 13.19 -4.49
CA ILE A 451 17.51 14.31 -3.67
C ILE A 451 18.65 15.07 -4.36
N ARG A 452 19.69 14.37 -4.81
CA ARG A 452 20.98 14.98 -5.23
C ARG A 452 21.07 15.30 -6.72
N LYS A 453 20.47 14.49 -7.60
CA LYS A 453 20.70 14.54 -9.05
C LYS A 453 19.52 15.03 -9.88
N ALA A 454 18.32 15.17 -9.31
CA ALA A 454 17.15 15.53 -10.09
C ALA A 454 17.23 16.94 -10.65
N LYS A 455 17.35 17.08 -11.98
CA LYS A 455 17.27 18.37 -12.70
C LYS A 455 15.84 18.92 -12.75
N CYS A 456 14.85 18.05 -12.64
CA CYS A 456 13.45 18.36 -12.44
C CYS A 456 12.84 17.23 -11.62
N ARG A 457 12.23 17.55 -10.48
CA ARG A 457 11.69 16.56 -9.55
C ARG A 457 10.62 15.67 -10.21
N LYS A 458 9.73 16.27 -11.00
CA LYS A 458 8.66 15.51 -11.68
C LYS A 458 9.18 14.63 -12.81
N ILE A 459 10.15 15.10 -13.59
CA ILE A 459 10.80 14.26 -14.62
C ILE A 459 11.46 13.04 -13.97
N PHE A 460 12.22 13.24 -12.87
CA PHE A 460 12.87 12.14 -12.18
C PHE A 460 11.86 11.04 -11.77
N ILE A 461 10.76 11.45 -11.14
CA ILE A 461 9.70 10.50 -10.73
C ILE A 461 9.08 9.84 -11.98
N SER A 462 8.86 10.59 -13.05
CA SER A 462 8.33 10.09 -14.31
C SER A 462 9.23 9.00 -14.90
N ASP A 463 10.52 9.29 -15.02
CA ASP A 463 11.52 8.36 -15.56
C ASP A 463 11.64 7.10 -14.67
N TYR A 464 11.59 7.27 -13.35
CA TYR A 464 11.61 6.16 -12.40
C TYR A 464 10.48 5.15 -12.62
N PHE A 465 9.27 5.63 -12.95
CA PHE A 465 8.12 4.78 -13.28
C PHE A 465 8.05 4.39 -14.77
N GLY A 466 9.07 4.73 -15.57
CA GLY A 466 9.15 4.36 -16.98
C GLY A 466 8.34 5.23 -17.93
N PHE A 467 7.92 6.44 -17.49
CA PHE A 467 7.28 7.41 -18.35
C PHE A 467 8.33 8.38 -18.92
N LEU A 468 8.38 8.48 -20.24
CA LEU A 468 9.33 9.38 -20.91
C LEU A 468 8.77 10.81 -20.96
N GLU A 469 8.78 11.51 -19.83
CA GLU A 469 8.47 12.94 -19.79
C GLU A 469 9.70 13.75 -20.14
N ARG A 470 9.59 14.65 -21.12
CA ARG A 470 10.72 15.44 -21.63
C ARG A 470 10.65 16.92 -21.28
N LYS A 471 9.50 17.39 -20.76
CA LYS A 471 9.31 18.81 -20.47
C LYS A 471 9.51 19.09 -19.00
N SER A 472 10.36 20.07 -18.69
CA SER A 472 10.53 20.61 -17.35
C SER A 472 9.16 21.04 -16.78
N CYS A 473 8.89 20.66 -15.52
CA CYS A 473 7.58 20.93 -14.90
C CYS A 473 7.39 22.42 -14.53
N LYS A 474 8.46 23.22 -14.46
CA LYS A 474 8.46 24.63 -14.02
C LYS A 474 7.73 24.87 -12.68
N ASN A 475 7.58 23.83 -11.87
CA ASN A 475 6.89 23.86 -10.58
C ASN A 475 7.58 22.93 -9.58
N CYS A 476 8.91 23.09 -9.42
CA CYS A 476 9.72 22.45 -8.39
C CYS A 476 10.98 23.29 -8.12
N ASP A 477 11.61 23.07 -6.96
CA ASP A 477 12.84 23.73 -6.54
C ASP A 477 13.97 23.63 -7.56
N ALA A 478 14.18 22.43 -8.11
CA ALA A 478 15.23 22.19 -9.11
C ALA A 478 15.00 22.96 -10.43
N CYS A 479 13.75 23.18 -10.85
CA CYS A 479 13.44 24.03 -12.01
C CYS A 479 13.64 25.51 -11.73
N ASP A 480 13.52 25.94 -10.47
CA ASP A 480 13.76 27.33 -10.04
C ASP A 480 15.25 27.63 -9.82
N GLY A 481 16.14 26.67 -10.10
CA GLY A 481 17.59 26.82 -9.91
C GLY A 481 18.05 26.73 -8.45
N LYS A 482 17.19 26.31 -7.53
CA LYS A 482 17.55 25.97 -6.16
C LYS A 482 18.13 24.57 -6.14
N HIS A 483 19.38 24.42 -6.52
CA HIS A 483 20.10 23.16 -6.37
C HIS A 483 20.69 23.06 -4.97
N LEU A 484 20.60 21.89 -4.37
CA LEU A 484 21.44 21.52 -3.22
C LEU A 484 22.90 21.55 -3.72
N LEU A 485 23.73 22.40 -3.12
CA LEU A 485 25.15 22.55 -3.41
C LEU A 485 25.94 21.33 -2.92
#